data_d4acc633e41d9f4f049b4d0a7521ab6b
#
_entry.id   d4acc633e41d9f4f049b4d0a7521ab6b
#
_cell.length_a   1.000
_cell.length_b   1.000
_cell.length_c   1.000
_cell.angle_alpha   90.00
_cell.angle_beta   90.00
_cell.angle_gamma   90.00
#
_symmetry.space_group_name_H-M   'P 1'
#
loop_
_entity.id
_entity.type
_entity.pdbx_description
1 polymer ?
#
loop_
_entity_poly.entity_id
_entity_poly.type
_entity_poly.pdbx_seq_one_letter_code
_entity_poly.pdbx_strand_id
1 'polypeptide(L)'
;MEKNFNPLAFPDECPKEYIPLKNEPVFNAKKHLKLEQPTFIRSLEDLGYSQQDLTRSETSFGYCSAFRILSDEGVKAMKLICERIYGNRNESVGTGAHRLGSYARGAGYRSKFIRDFCDSPELTRHLSKIAKVTLGRHSVPAVACGINYAPDDITKAIDTWHVDSVSFDVVMMLSDPAKLLGGEF
;
A
#
# COMPACT_ATOMS: atom_id res chain seq x y z
N MET A 1 2.83 27.08 -2.87
CA MET A 1 3.84 26.55 -3.84
C MET A 1 3.72 25.03 -3.79
N GLU A 2 3.14 24.42 -4.83
CA GLU A 2 3.18 22.96 -4.92
C GLU A 2 4.64 22.55 -5.12
N LYS A 3 5.23 21.90 -4.12
CA LYS A 3 6.53 21.26 -4.28
C LYS A 3 6.34 20.17 -5.32
N ASN A 4 6.96 20.31 -6.47
CA ASN A 4 7.02 19.24 -7.48
C ASN A 4 7.76 18.07 -6.83
N PHE A 5 7.00 17.12 -6.30
CA PHE A 5 7.55 15.87 -5.84
C PHE A 5 7.84 15.01 -7.06
N ASN A 6 9.12 14.79 -7.33
CA ASN A 6 9.56 13.86 -8.36
C ASN A 6 10.06 12.59 -7.64
N PRO A 7 9.23 11.54 -7.53
CA PRO A 7 9.68 10.31 -6.89
C PRO A 7 10.87 9.74 -7.66
N LEU A 8 11.81 9.15 -6.95
CA LEU A 8 12.89 8.40 -7.58
C LEU A 8 12.27 7.33 -8.48
N ALA A 9 12.64 7.35 -9.75
CA ALA A 9 12.16 6.36 -10.70
C ALA A 9 12.52 4.95 -10.23
N PHE A 10 11.68 3.97 -10.55
CA PHE A 10 12.09 2.58 -10.42
C PHE A 10 13.29 2.33 -11.33
N PRO A 11 14.28 1.56 -10.87
CA PRO A 11 15.41 1.21 -11.73
C PRO A 11 14.93 0.41 -12.95
N ASP A 12 15.57 0.64 -14.08
CA ASP A 12 15.23 -0.06 -15.33
C ASP A 12 15.53 -1.56 -15.23
N GLU A 13 16.53 -1.92 -14.44
CA GLU A 13 16.90 -3.29 -14.20
C GLU A 13 16.20 -3.85 -12.95
N CYS A 14 15.50 -4.97 -13.14
CA CYS A 14 14.92 -5.72 -12.04
C CYS A 14 16.02 -6.54 -11.34
N PRO A 15 16.17 -6.48 -10.01
CA PRO A 15 17.09 -7.35 -9.30
C PRO A 15 16.77 -8.83 -9.57
N LYS A 16 17.80 -9.67 -9.67
CA LYS A 16 17.69 -11.07 -10.15
C LYS A 16 16.76 -11.96 -9.33
N GLU A 17 16.56 -11.61 -8.07
CA GLU A 17 15.66 -12.31 -7.15
C GLU A 17 14.17 -12.07 -7.43
N TYR A 18 13.83 -11.08 -8.24
CA TYR A 18 12.45 -10.79 -8.62
C TYR A 18 12.15 -11.30 -10.02
N ILE A 19 11.05 -12.01 -10.16
CA ILE A 19 10.57 -12.51 -11.46
C ILE A 19 9.43 -11.62 -11.93
N PRO A 20 9.62 -10.77 -12.96
CA PRO A 20 8.57 -9.93 -13.50
C PRO A 20 7.44 -10.74 -14.13
N LEU A 21 6.21 -10.33 -13.91
CA LEU A 21 5.05 -10.91 -14.59
C LEU A 21 5.07 -10.57 -16.09
N LYS A 22 4.74 -11.56 -16.91
CA LYS A 22 4.54 -11.38 -18.36
C LYS A 22 3.05 -11.26 -18.65
N ASN A 23 2.69 -10.52 -19.70
CA ASN A 23 1.30 -10.40 -20.17
C ASN A 23 0.33 -9.99 -19.06
N GLU A 24 0.67 -8.97 -18.30
CA GLU A 24 -0.18 -8.36 -17.29
C GLU A 24 -1.03 -7.23 -17.88
N PRO A 25 -2.15 -6.86 -17.25
CA PRO A 25 -2.90 -5.66 -17.61
C PRO A 25 -2.02 -4.41 -17.56
N VAL A 26 -2.28 -3.45 -18.44
CA VAL A 26 -1.63 -2.13 -18.40
C VAL A 26 -2.44 -1.23 -17.50
N PHE A 27 -1.79 -0.59 -16.51
CA PHE A 27 -2.44 0.36 -15.63
C PHE A 27 -2.93 1.59 -16.42
N ASN A 28 -4.14 2.02 -16.09
CA ASN A 28 -4.74 3.24 -16.61
C ASN A 28 -5.54 3.90 -15.49
N ALA A 29 -5.14 5.08 -15.06
CA ALA A 29 -5.75 5.78 -13.92
C ALA A 29 -7.26 6.00 -14.13
N LYS A 30 -7.70 6.41 -15.33
CA LYS A 30 -9.13 6.66 -15.62
C LYS A 30 -9.99 5.39 -15.54
N LYS A 31 -9.38 4.24 -15.82
CA LYS A 31 -10.07 2.95 -15.81
C LYS A 31 -10.03 2.28 -14.44
N HIS A 32 -8.89 2.32 -13.77
CA HIS A 32 -8.61 1.50 -12.61
C HIS A 32 -8.73 2.24 -11.28
N LEU A 33 -8.75 3.58 -11.27
CA LEU A 33 -8.96 4.37 -10.05
C LEU A 33 -10.42 4.77 -9.88
N LYS A 34 -10.85 4.78 -8.62
CA LYS A 34 -12.09 5.39 -8.13
C LYS A 34 -11.78 6.07 -6.80
N LEU A 35 -11.31 7.30 -6.86
CA LEU A 35 -10.77 8.04 -5.72
C LEU A 35 -11.90 8.67 -4.90
N GLU A 36 -12.47 7.91 -3.96
CA GLU A 36 -13.50 8.39 -3.04
C GLU A 36 -12.86 9.17 -1.89
N GLN A 37 -13.64 10.03 -1.25
CA GLN A 37 -13.25 10.73 -0.04
C GLN A 37 -13.62 9.88 1.19
N PRO A 38 -12.82 9.90 2.26
CA PRO A 38 -13.23 9.32 3.52
C PRO A 38 -14.45 10.06 4.09
N THR A 39 -15.31 9.35 4.80
CA THR A 39 -16.51 9.95 5.42
C THR A 39 -16.19 10.78 6.66
N PHE A 40 -15.05 10.49 7.29
CA PHE A 40 -14.48 11.33 8.35
C PHE A 40 -12.96 11.26 8.34
N ILE A 41 -12.34 12.29 8.90
CA ILE A 41 -10.92 12.37 9.21
C ILE A 41 -10.80 12.80 10.67
N ARG A 42 -9.96 12.11 11.44
CA ARG A 42 -9.58 12.48 12.81
C ARG A 42 -8.19 13.07 12.80
N SER A 43 -8.02 14.10 13.59
CA SER A 43 -6.72 14.74 13.78
C SER A 43 -5.91 14.05 14.89
N LEU A 44 -4.64 14.38 14.99
CA LEU A 44 -3.81 13.96 16.13
C LEU A 44 -4.36 14.52 17.45
N GLU A 45 -4.96 15.72 17.44
CA GLU A 45 -5.63 16.30 18.62
C GLU A 45 -6.83 15.45 19.06
N ASP A 46 -7.64 14.97 18.10
CA ASP A 46 -8.76 14.07 18.39
C ASP A 46 -8.31 12.76 19.05
N LEU A 47 -7.05 12.38 18.85
CA LEU A 47 -6.40 11.21 19.45
C LEU A 47 -5.70 11.50 20.78
N GLY A 48 -5.78 12.75 21.27
CA GLY A 48 -5.23 13.16 22.55
C GLY A 48 -3.75 13.59 22.54
N TYR A 49 -3.16 13.78 21.35
CA TYR A 49 -1.79 14.33 21.26
C TYR A 49 -1.77 15.79 21.68
N SER A 50 -0.72 16.19 22.41
CA SER A 50 -0.54 17.55 22.88
C SER A 50 -0.10 18.50 21.77
N GLN A 51 -0.28 19.82 22.00
CA GLN A 51 0.23 20.85 21.09
C GLN A 51 1.75 20.73 20.88
N GLN A 52 2.49 20.28 21.89
CA GLN A 52 3.93 20.06 21.77
C GLN A 52 4.25 18.91 20.80
N ASP A 53 3.44 17.85 20.79
CA ASP A 53 3.59 16.75 19.85
C ASP A 53 3.27 17.20 18.42
N LEU A 54 2.24 18.02 18.26
CA LEU A 54 1.83 18.57 16.96
C LEU A 54 2.93 19.43 16.32
N THR A 55 3.75 20.13 17.11
CA THR A 55 4.87 20.92 16.56
C THR A 55 5.95 20.06 15.91
N ARG A 56 5.97 18.76 16.19
CA ARG A 56 6.93 17.79 15.61
C ARG A 56 6.39 17.05 14.39
N SER A 57 5.10 17.22 14.12
CA SER A 57 4.44 16.57 12.98
C SER A 57 4.30 17.55 11.82
N GLU A 58 4.53 17.07 10.59
CA GLU A 58 4.30 17.86 9.38
C GLU A 58 2.81 17.99 9.02
N THR A 59 1.94 17.25 9.69
CA THR A 59 0.49 17.26 9.47
C THR A 59 -0.26 17.01 10.77
N SER A 60 -1.49 17.52 10.85
CA SER A 60 -2.43 17.22 11.93
C SER A 60 -3.25 15.95 11.67
N PHE A 61 -3.03 15.24 10.56
CA PHE A 61 -3.77 14.02 10.21
C PHE A 61 -3.45 12.90 11.20
N GLY A 62 -4.47 12.31 11.80
CA GLY A 62 -4.37 11.10 12.62
C GLY A 62 -4.76 9.86 11.82
N TYR A 63 -6.06 9.70 11.54
CA TYR A 63 -6.57 8.61 10.71
C TYR A 63 -7.89 9.02 10.05
N CYS A 64 -8.37 8.20 9.12
CA CYS A 64 -9.67 8.40 8.48
C CYS A 64 -10.43 7.08 8.34
N SER A 65 -11.74 7.20 8.03
CA SER A 65 -12.52 6.03 7.62
C SER A 65 -11.95 5.38 6.37
N ALA A 66 -12.21 4.09 6.21
CA ALA A 66 -11.92 3.41 4.95
C ALA A 66 -12.64 4.11 3.78
N PHE A 67 -12.00 4.17 2.63
CA PHE A 67 -12.53 4.75 1.41
C PHE A 67 -12.00 3.99 0.20
N ARG A 68 -12.70 4.11 -0.91
CA ARG A 68 -12.36 3.37 -2.11
C ARG A 68 -11.36 4.15 -2.97
N ILE A 69 -10.32 3.46 -3.44
CA ILE A 69 -9.32 4.02 -4.37
C ILE A 69 -9.26 3.28 -5.71
N LEU A 70 -9.78 2.06 -5.79
CA LEU A 70 -9.86 1.28 -7.02
C LEU A 70 -11.30 1.18 -7.54
N SER A 71 -11.45 1.26 -8.84
CA SER A 71 -12.69 0.86 -9.54
C SER A 71 -12.89 -0.66 -9.44
N ASP A 72 -14.06 -1.17 -9.85
CA ASP A 72 -14.30 -2.62 -9.92
C ASP A 72 -13.32 -3.32 -10.87
N GLU A 73 -12.98 -2.67 -11.99
CA GLU A 73 -11.98 -3.15 -12.93
C GLU A 73 -10.58 -3.11 -12.32
N GLY A 74 -10.26 -2.05 -11.55
CA GLY A 74 -9.02 -1.93 -10.81
C GLY A 74 -8.86 -3.03 -9.76
N VAL A 75 -9.91 -3.33 -9.00
CA VAL A 75 -9.91 -4.44 -8.03
C VAL A 75 -9.68 -5.78 -8.72
N LYS A 76 -10.38 -6.04 -9.83
CA LYS A 76 -10.21 -7.29 -10.60
C LYS A 76 -8.79 -7.45 -11.13
N ALA A 77 -8.23 -6.37 -11.71
CA ALA A 77 -6.85 -6.39 -12.23
C ALA A 77 -5.83 -6.59 -11.11
N MET A 78 -5.98 -5.88 -10.00
CA MET A 78 -5.06 -5.98 -8.86
C MET A 78 -5.11 -7.38 -8.24
N LYS A 79 -6.30 -7.96 -8.03
CA LYS A 79 -6.45 -9.33 -7.52
C LYS A 79 -5.74 -10.34 -8.42
N LEU A 80 -6.00 -10.31 -9.73
CA LEU A 80 -5.36 -11.19 -10.70
C LEU A 80 -3.82 -11.10 -10.60
N ILE A 81 -3.29 -9.89 -10.49
CA ILE A 81 -1.85 -9.68 -10.38
C ILE A 81 -1.31 -10.24 -9.06
N CYS A 82 -1.98 -9.97 -7.94
CA CYS A 82 -1.58 -10.49 -6.63
C CYS A 82 -1.59 -12.04 -6.62
N GLU A 83 -2.61 -12.68 -7.18
CA GLU A 83 -2.70 -14.13 -7.30
C GLU A 83 -1.55 -14.71 -8.15
N ARG A 84 -1.21 -14.04 -9.25
CA ARG A 84 -0.08 -14.47 -10.10
C ARG A 84 1.27 -14.28 -9.41
N ILE A 85 1.44 -13.22 -8.63
CA ILE A 85 2.65 -13.02 -7.81
C ILE A 85 2.73 -14.12 -6.76
N TYR A 86 1.61 -14.49 -6.12
CA TYR A 86 1.56 -15.59 -5.16
C TYR A 86 2.04 -16.91 -5.75
N GLY A 87 1.55 -17.27 -6.94
CA GLY A 87 1.94 -18.50 -7.62
C GLY A 87 3.41 -18.55 -8.10
N ASN A 88 4.04 -17.38 -8.26
CA ASN A 88 5.42 -17.25 -8.73
C ASN A 88 6.39 -16.77 -7.64
N ARG A 89 5.98 -16.76 -6.35
CA ARG A 89 6.87 -16.35 -5.28
C ARG A 89 7.96 -17.39 -5.05
N ASN A 90 9.19 -16.93 -4.94
CA ASN A 90 10.26 -17.73 -4.37
C ASN A 90 10.14 -17.65 -2.84
N GLU A 91 9.91 -18.76 -2.18
CA GLU A 91 9.85 -18.85 -0.71
C GLU A 91 11.16 -18.39 -0.03
N SER A 92 12.27 -18.43 -0.78
CA SER A 92 13.58 -18.01 -0.31
C SER A 92 13.79 -16.48 -0.23
N VAL A 93 12.90 -15.65 -0.76
CA VAL A 93 12.95 -14.21 -0.50
C VAL A 93 12.43 -13.97 0.92
N GLY A 94 13.21 -14.47 1.85
CA GLY A 94 12.98 -14.36 3.28
C GLY A 94 12.90 -12.88 3.65
N THR A 95 11.80 -12.49 4.14
CA THR A 95 11.54 -11.11 4.47
C THR A 95 12.04 -10.76 5.84
N GLY A 96 12.68 -11.54 6.58
CA GLY A 96 13.05 -11.23 7.98
C GLY A 96 11.87 -10.76 8.86
N ALA A 97 10.69 -10.60 8.28
CA ALA A 97 9.48 -10.31 9.01
C ALA A 97 8.79 -11.63 9.33
N HIS A 98 8.98 -12.09 10.54
CA HIS A 98 8.36 -13.31 11.08
C HIS A 98 6.83 -13.18 11.30
N ARG A 99 6.22 -12.11 10.80
CA ARG A 99 4.89 -11.68 11.20
C ARG A 99 3.77 -12.31 10.39
N LEU A 100 4.01 -12.50 9.10
CA LEU A 100 2.98 -13.03 8.20
C LEU A 100 3.56 -14.23 7.46
N GLY A 101 2.89 -15.35 7.56
CA GLY A 101 3.34 -16.60 6.95
C GLY A 101 3.44 -16.56 5.41
N SER A 102 2.94 -15.48 4.80
CA SER A 102 2.95 -15.33 3.36
C SER A 102 2.95 -13.86 2.96
N TYR A 103 4.14 -13.32 2.68
CA TYR A 103 4.35 -11.93 2.34
C TYR A 103 5.22 -11.81 1.07
N ALA A 104 4.85 -10.96 0.13
CA ALA A 104 5.64 -10.67 -1.06
C ALA A 104 6.12 -9.21 -1.04
N ARG A 105 7.42 -9.00 -0.85
CA ARG A 105 8.08 -7.70 -1.03
C ARG A 105 8.38 -7.42 -2.50
N GLY A 106 8.62 -6.13 -2.78
CA GLY A 106 9.05 -5.70 -4.11
C GLY A 106 8.00 -5.96 -5.19
N ALA A 107 6.72 -5.83 -4.85
CA ALA A 107 5.63 -6.05 -5.80
C ALA A 107 5.77 -5.18 -7.06
N GLY A 108 6.31 -3.96 -6.94
CA GLY A 108 6.60 -3.09 -8.08
C GLY A 108 7.73 -3.59 -9.00
N TYR A 109 8.63 -4.44 -8.53
CA TYR A 109 9.59 -5.14 -9.40
C TYR A 109 8.93 -6.30 -10.15
N ARG A 110 7.94 -6.94 -9.54
CA ARG A 110 7.24 -8.10 -10.10
C ARG A 110 6.14 -7.70 -11.09
N SER A 111 5.53 -6.53 -10.89
CA SER A 111 4.41 -6.05 -11.71
C SER A 111 4.57 -4.58 -12.08
N LYS A 112 4.57 -4.32 -13.37
CA LYS A 112 4.52 -2.96 -13.90
C LYS A 112 3.18 -2.28 -13.58
N PHE A 113 2.09 -3.03 -13.56
CA PHE A 113 0.79 -2.49 -13.15
C PHE A 113 0.82 -1.93 -11.72
N ILE A 114 1.38 -2.70 -10.77
CA ILE A 114 1.51 -2.24 -9.38
C ILE A 114 2.45 -1.04 -9.30
N ARG A 115 3.55 -1.06 -10.00
CA ARG A 115 4.49 0.06 -10.05
C ARG A 115 3.81 1.33 -10.56
N ASP A 116 3.14 1.25 -11.70
CA ASP A 116 2.46 2.39 -12.32
C ASP A 116 1.29 2.88 -11.45
N PHE A 117 0.63 1.98 -10.71
CA PHE A 117 -0.38 2.33 -9.71
C PHE A 117 0.25 3.13 -8.55
N CYS A 118 1.33 2.65 -7.96
CA CYS A 118 2.03 3.33 -6.86
C CYS A 118 2.63 4.68 -7.27
N ASP A 119 3.04 4.81 -8.53
CA ASP A 119 3.62 6.02 -9.10
C ASP A 119 2.55 6.95 -9.73
N SER A 120 1.24 6.60 -9.64
CA SER A 120 0.16 7.40 -10.22
C SER A 120 0.08 8.78 -9.56
N PRO A 121 0.24 9.87 -10.34
CA PRO A 121 0.10 11.22 -9.80
C PRO A 121 -1.30 11.52 -9.27
N GLU A 122 -2.34 10.91 -9.85
CA GLU A 122 -3.73 11.06 -9.41
C GLU A 122 -3.91 10.49 -8.01
N LEU A 123 -3.41 9.27 -7.76
CA LEU A 123 -3.46 8.62 -6.46
C LEU A 123 -2.65 9.42 -5.42
N THR A 124 -1.42 9.77 -5.76
CA THR A 124 -0.53 10.51 -4.85
C THR A 124 -1.12 11.85 -4.44
N ARG A 125 -1.68 12.63 -5.38
CA ARG A 125 -2.36 13.90 -5.07
C ARG A 125 -3.59 13.70 -4.21
N HIS A 126 -4.37 12.65 -4.46
CA HIS A 126 -5.55 12.33 -3.68
C HIS A 126 -5.20 12.02 -2.23
N LEU A 127 -4.26 11.12 -2.00
CA LEU A 127 -3.79 10.74 -0.68
C LEU A 127 -3.13 11.92 0.06
N SER A 128 -2.35 12.75 -0.65
CA SER A 128 -1.74 13.94 -0.08
C SER A 128 -2.77 14.96 0.42
N LYS A 129 -3.90 15.11 -0.28
CA LYS A 129 -5.00 15.98 0.17
C LYS A 129 -5.65 15.45 1.45
N ILE A 130 -5.86 14.15 1.55
CA ILE A 130 -6.44 13.51 2.73
C ILE A 130 -5.49 13.65 3.93
N ALA A 131 -4.21 13.33 3.73
CA ALA A 131 -3.18 13.40 4.76
C ALA A 131 -2.74 14.84 5.11
N LYS A 132 -3.15 15.85 4.33
CA LYS A 132 -2.77 17.28 4.48
C LYS A 132 -1.25 17.51 4.45
N VAL A 133 -0.52 16.63 3.78
CA VAL A 133 0.94 16.72 3.59
C VAL A 133 1.30 16.10 2.24
N THR A 134 2.40 16.55 1.64
CA THR A 134 2.87 15.97 0.38
C THR A 134 3.38 14.56 0.60
N LEU A 135 2.69 13.59 0.04
CA LEU A 135 3.09 12.19 0.07
C LEU A 135 3.80 11.80 -1.23
N GLY A 136 4.57 10.75 -1.14
CA GLY A 136 5.19 10.12 -2.29
C GLY A 136 5.46 8.64 -1.99
N ARG A 137 5.67 7.87 -3.04
CA ARG A 137 6.06 6.47 -2.88
C ARG A 137 7.37 6.37 -2.08
N HIS A 138 7.51 5.34 -1.26
CA HIS A 138 8.75 5.05 -0.54
C HIS A 138 9.95 5.01 -1.51
N SER A 139 11.06 5.64 -1.11
CA SER A 139 12.25 5.78 -1.95
C SER A 139 12.96 4.45 -2.27
N VAL A 140 12.80 3.45 -1.39
CA VAL A 140 13.34 2.10 -1.61
C VAL A 140 12.29 1.24 -2.33
N PRO A 141 12.50 0.88 -3.62
CA PRO A 141 11.48 0.18 -4.41
C PRO A 141 11.08 -1.18 -3.84
N ALA A 142 12.01 -1.89 -3.19
CA ALA A 142 11.73 -3.21 -2.59
C ALA A 142 10.69 -3.17 -1.46
N VAL A 143 10.53 -2.02 -0.79
CA VAL A 143 9.58 -1.83 0.32
C VAL A 143 8.44 -0.88 -0.02
N ALA A 144 8.46 -0.28 -1.22
CA ALA A 144 7.44 0.66 -1.66
C ALA A 144 6.04 0.04 -1.76
N CYS A 145 5.96 -1.25 -2.01
CA CYS A 145 4.72 -2.00 -2.01
C CYS A 145 4.98 -3.46 -1.62
N GLY A 146 4.27 -3.93 -0.62
CA GLY A 146 4.22 -5.32 -0.20
C GLY A 146 2.82 -5.90 -0.38
N ILE A 147 2.71 -7.22 -0.47
CA ILE A 147 1.45 -7.93 -0.55
C ILE A 147 1.40 -8.96 0.57
N ASN A 148 0.41 -8.83 1.43
CA ASN A 148 0.12 -9.79 2.49
C ASN A 148 -0.92 -10.79 1.99
N TYR A 149 -0.63 -12.07 2.14
CA TYR A 149 -1.57 -13.14 1.86
C TYR A 149 -1.98 -13.81 3.18
N ALA A 150 -3.27 -14.02 3.35
CA ALA A 150 -3.75 -14.79 4.51
C ALA A 150 -3.18 -16.22 4.44
N PRO A 151 -2.58 -16.74 5.51
CA PRO A 151 -2.16 -18.13 5.57
C PRO A 151 -3.37 -19.06 5.64
N ASP A 152 -3.22 -20.28 5.13
CA ASP A 152 -4.25 -21.32 5.24
C ASP A 152 -4.53 -21.69 6.70
N ASP A 153 -3.51 -21.59 7.54
CA ASP A 153 -3.60 -21.81 8.99
C ASP A 153 -3.74 -20.46 9.70
N ILE A 154 -4.94 -20.15 10.16
CA ILE A 154 -5.26 -18.90 10.84
C ILE A 154 -4.41 -18.65 12.10
N THR A 155 -3.91 -19.70 12.74
CA THR A 155 -3.05 -19.56 13.93
C THR A 155 -1.69 -18.94 13.59
N LYS A 156 -1.33 -18.91 12.31
CA LYS A 156 -0.11 -18.28 11.78
C LYS A 156 -0.34 -16.86 11.25
N ALA A 157 -1.58 -16.37 11.29
CA ALA A 157 -1.97 -15.05 10.79
C ALA A 157 -1.76 -13.92 11.81
N ILE A 158 -1.03 -14.17 12.89
CA ILE A 158 -0.89 -13.22 13.98
C ILE A 158 0.19 -12.20 13.63
N ASP A 159 -0.22 -10.95 13.42
CA ASP A 159 0.67 -9.80 13.51
C ASP A 159 0.59 -9.21 14.93
N THR A 160 1.72 -8.78 15.44
CA THR A 160 1.78 -8.13 16.75
C THR A 160 1.69 -6.61 16.61
N TRP A 161 1.19 -5.92 17.63
CA TRP A 161 1.21 -4.47 17.68
C TRP A 161 2.64 -3.96 17.45
N HIS A 162 2.81 -3.07 16.50
CA HIS A 162 4.09 -2.50 16.12
C HIS A 162 3.92 -1.08 15.61
N VAL A 163 5.04 -0.40 15.44
CA VAL A 163 5.12 0.91 14.79
C VAL A 163 5.84 0.74 13.47
N ASP A 164 5.25 1.24 12.40
CA ASP A 164 5.89 1.22 11.09
C ASP A 164 7.06 2.22 11.03
N SER A 165 8.03 1.91 10.20
CA SER A 165 9.22 2.75 10.01
C SER A 165 8.97 3.97 9.13
N VAL A 166 7.77 4.10 8.57
CA VAL A 166 7.34 5.21 7.71
C VAL A 166 6.22 5.98 8.38
N SER A 167 6.12 7.27 8.09
CA SER A 167 5.10 8.14 8.71
C SER A 167 3.68 7.86 8.20
N PHE A 168 3.56 7.29 7.00
CA PHE A 168 2.28 6.94 6.39
C PHE A 168 2.38 5.59 5.70
N ASP A 169 1.44 4.74 5.99
CA ASP A 169 1.20 3.52 5.25
C ASP A 169 -0.22 3.49 4.69
N VAL A 170 -0.39 2.92 3.51
CA VAL A 170 -1.69 2.78 2.86
C VAL A 170 -2.01 1.30 2.75
N VAL A 171 -2.82 0.81 3.67
CA VAL A 171 -3.29 -0.58 3.65
C VAL A 171 -4.49 -0.69 2.73
N MET A 172 -4.36 -1.48 1.68
CA MET A 172 -5.42 -1.72 0.71
C MET A 172 -5.97 -3.13 0.86
N MET A 173 -7.21 -3.24 1.31
CA MET A 173 -7.92 -4.51 1.43
C MET A 173 -8.45 -4.94 0.06
N LEU A 174 -7.97 -6.08 -0.44
CA LEU A 174 -8.46 -6.69 -1.69
C LEU A 174 -9.42 -7.86 -1.43
N SER A 175 -9.39 -8.45 -0.25
CA SER A 175 -10.34 -9.45 0.19
C SER A 175 -11.68 -8.82 0.58
N ASP A 176 -12.75 -9.60 0.54
CA ASP A 176 -14.06 -9.18 1.06
C ASP A 176 -13.98 -9.12 2.60
N PRO A 177 -14.09 -7.93 3.21
CA PRO A 177 -13.97 -7.80 4.66
C PRO A 177 -15.05 -8.58 5.44
N ALA A 178 -16.23 -8.81 4.83
CA ALA A 178 -17.29 -9.61 5.44
C ALA A 178 -16.93 -11.10 5.61
N LYS A 179 -15.88 -11.56 4.95
CA LYS A 179 -15.39 -12.94 5.01
C LYS A 179 -14.12 -13.10 5.84
N LEU A 180 -13.62 -12.04 6.44
CA LEU A 180 -12.46 -12.09 7.31
C LEU A 180 -12.86 -12.57 8.70
N LEU A 181 -11.98 -13.35 9.33
CA LEU A 181 -12.12 -13.78 10.71
C LEU A 181 -11.12 -13.01 11.57
N GLY A 182 -11.62 -12.27 12.54
CA GLY A 182 -10.81 -11.42 13.41
C GLY A 182 -10.39 -10.07 12.76
N GLY A 183 -9.60 -9.28 13.48
CA GLY A 183 -9.19 -7.94 13.02
C GLY A 183 -10.30 -6.91 13.09
N GLU A 184 -11.31 -7.13 13.91
CA GLU A 184 -12.33 -6.14 14.23
C GLU A 184 -11.67 -5.02 15.07
N PHE A 185 -11.78 -3.78 14.59
CA PHE A 185 -11.29 -2.57 15.28
C PHE A 185 -12.46 -1.73 15.76
#